data_f10ffed7e532fdcdc5cefea8702fa9ae
#
_entry.id   f10ffed7e532fdcdc5cefea8702fa9ae
#
_cell.length_a   1.000
_cell.length_b   1.000
_cell.length_c   1.000
_cell.angle_alpha   90.00
_cell.angle_beta   90.00
_cell.angle_gamma   90.00
#
_symmetry.space_group_name_H-M   'P 1'
#
loop_
_entity.id
_entity.type
_entity.pdbx_description
1 polymer ?
#
loop_
_entity_poly.entity_id
_entity_poly.type
_entity_poly.pdbx_seq_one_letter_code
_entity_poly.pdbx_strand_id
1 'polypeptide(L)'
;LTPTRLAADDAPWPPPAALARRLSALADAALTVDPLPDSSRELERLFSIPVSTVAAFPTITRWIDAHAARPMIVQLDAGRCLWTAAIASLLECPHVVLQRVRNADGSVELSVPDLPEGTDRTPVIVDDAICSGRSQLAALERFRSAGFPAPICIGIHALFDADAASRLHGAGAQRIVSCNTLPHPSNDIDVHPSLVAATRSLLQRLHPRYEPHTSPAVATPAFGVTAGASDRR
;
A
#
# COMPACT_ATOMS: atom_id res chain seq x y z
N LEU A 1 -7.17 -0.08 -9.36
CA LEU A 1 -6.23 -0.91 -10.12
C LEU A 1 -5.97 -0.26 -11.46
N THR A 2 -4.95 0.61 -11.56
CA THR A 2 -4.48 1.04 -12.87
C THR A 2 -3.59 -0.06 -13.45
N PRO A 3 -3.92 -0.59 -14.63
CA PRO A 3 -3.21 -1.70 -15.27
C PRO A 3 -1.75 -1.40 -15.61
N THR A 4 -1.34 -0.15 -15.56
CA THR A 4 -0.06 0.33 -16.11
C THR A 4 1.19 -0.20 -15.39
N ARG A 5 1.05 -0.85 -14.23
CA ARG A 5 2.21 -1.39 -13.50
C ARG A 5 2.29 -2.92 -13.43
N LEU A 6 1.19 -3.62 -13.74
CA LEU A 6 1.20 -5.09 -13.80
C LEU A 6 1.58 -5.64 -15.19
N ALA A 7 1.81 -4.77 -16.16
CA ALA A 7 2.21 -5.15 -17.52
C ALA A 7 3.71 -5.47 -17.59
N ALA A 8 4.18 -6.40 -16.77
CA ALA A 8 5.41 -7.13 -17.07
C ALA A 8 5.13 -8.42 -17.86
N ASP A 9 3.87 -8.85 -17.96
CA ASP A 9 3.46 -10.02 -18.72
C ASP A 9 2.38 -9.64 -19.74
N ASP A 10 2.56 -10.06 -20.95
CA ASP A 10 1.94 -9.72 -22.23
C ASP A 10 0.41 -9.87 -22.38
N ALA A 11 -0.36 -9.95 -21.30
CA ALA A 11 -1.80 -9.96 -21.39
C ALA A 11 -2.35 -8.53 -21.16
N PRO A 12 -3.01 -7.91 -22.16
CA PRO A 12 -3.61 -6.59 -21.97
C PRO A 12 -4.73 -6.70 -20.92
N TRP A 13 -4.51 -6.04 -19.78
CA TRP A 13 -5.57 -5.89 -18.79
C TRP A 13 -6.79 -5.20 -19.41
N PRO A 14 -8.00 -5.67 -19.14
CA PRO A 14 -9.18 -5.00 -19.66
C PRO A 14 -9.20 -3.54 -19.18
N PRO A 15 -9.63 -2.60 -20.02
CA PRO A 15 -9.80 -1.21 -19.61
C PRO A 15 -10.63 -1.13 -18.32
N PRO A 16 -10.34 -0.19 -17.40
CA PRO A 16 -11.06 -0.06 -16.13
C PRO A 16 -12.58 -0.09 -16.26
N ALA A 17 -13.14 0.57 -17.29
CA ALA A 17 -14.55 0.55 -17.59
C ALA A 17 -15.10 -0.85 -17.99
N ALA A 18 -14.29 -1.67 -18.64
CA ALA A 18 -14.68 -3.04 -19.00
C ALA A 18 -14.67 -3.96 -17.77
N LEU A 19 -13.69 -3.80 -16.89
CA LEU A 19 -13.65 -4.51 -15.61
C LEU A 19 -14.83 -4.10 -14.72
N ALA A 20 -15.07 -2.81 -14.57
CA ALA A 20 -16.19 -2.28 -13.77
C ALA A 20 -17.54 -2.79 -14.27
N ARG A 21 -17.77 -2.83 -15.60
CA ARG A 21 -18.98 -3.43 -16.17
C ARG A 21 -19.15 -4.91 -15.83
N ARG A 22 -18.07 -5.71 -15.92
CA ARG A 22 -18.11 -7.13 -15.59
C ARG A 22 -18.44 -7.36 -14.12
N LEU A 23 -17.78 -6.59 -13.23
CA LEU A 23 -18.04 -6.66 -11.80
C LEU A 23 -19.46 -6.21 -11.46
N SER A 24 -19.97 -5.14 -12.10
CA SER A 24 -21.34 -4.67 -11.92
C SER A 24 -22.39 -5.67 -12.39
N ALA A 25 -22.06 -6.57 -13.30
CA ALA A 25 -22.98 -7.64 -13.74
C ALA A 25 -23.00 -8.85 -12.79
N LEU A 26 -22.04 -8.93 -11.86
CA LEU A 26 -21.85 -10.10 -10.98
C LEU A 26 -22.13 -9.80 -9.50
N ALA A 27 -22.31 -8.54 -9.13
CA ALA A 27 -22.45 -8.12 -7.74
C ALA A 27 -23.45 -6.98 -7.59
N ASP A 28 -24.07 -6.88 -6.41
CA ASP A 28 -25.03 -5.82 -6.07
C ASP A 28 -24.36 -4.55 -5.59
N ALA A 29 -23.09 -4.63 -5.17
CA ALA A 29 -22.27 -3.51 -4.75
C ALA A 29 -20.78 -3.87 -4.80
N ALA A 30 -19.90 -2.87 -4.76
CA ALA A 30 -18.47 -3.06 -4.69
C ALA A 30 -17.84 -2.27 -3.52
N LEU A 31 -16.84 -2.88 -2.89
CA LEU A 31 -15.99 -2.26 -1.90
C LEU A 31 -14.53 -2.35 -2.35
N THR A 32 -13.82 -1.23 -2.35
CA THR A 32 -12.44 -1.15 -2.79
C THR A 32 -11.55 -0.60 -1.69
N VAL A 33 -10.25 -0.96 -1.72
CA VAL A 33 -9.24 -0.37 -0.84
C VAL A 33 -8.29 0.46 -1.68
N ASP A 34 -8.19 1.75 -1.40
CA ASP A 34 -7.33 2.73 -2.09
C ASP A 34 -7.20 2.48 -3.60
N PRO A 35 -8.32 2.50 -4.34
CA PRO A 35 -8.28 2.26 -5.77
C PRO A 35 -7.64 3.42 -6.51
N LEU A 36 -6.99 3.14 -7.62
CA LEU A 36 -6.64 4.17 -8.59
C LEU A 36 -7.70 4.19 -9.71
N PRO A 37 -8.23 5.34 -10.05
CA PRO A 37 -7.91 6.70 -9.65
C PRO A 37 -8.41 7.06 -8.24
N ASP A 38 -7.74 8.03 -7.63
CA ASP A 38 -7.94 8.45 -6.23
C ASP A 38 -9.30 9.13 -5.93
N SER A 39 -10.20 9.23 -6.89
CA SER A 39 -11.48 9.88 -6.67
C SER A 39 -12.63 8.88 -6.63
N SER A 40 -13.36 8.86 -5.53
CA SER A 40 -14.62 8.11 -5.41
C SER A 40 -15.62 8.46 -6.52
N ARG A 41 -15.65 9.72 -6.98
CA ARG A 41 -16.51 10.16 -8.10
C ARG A 41 -16.16 9.50 -9.43
N GLU A 42 -14.90 9.22 -9.68
CA GLU A 42 -14.46 8.56 -10.91
C GLU A 42 -14.81 7.07 -10.88
N LEU A 43 -14.67 6.43 -9.74
CA LEU A 43 -15.15 5.07 -9.53
C LEU A 43 -16.68 4.95 -9.69
N GLU A 44 -17.44 5.85 -9.10
CA GLU A 44 -18.90 5.89 -9.24
C GLU A 44 -19.36 6.02 -10.70
N ARG A 45 -18.57 6.67 -11.57
CA ARG A 45 -18.87 6.75 -13.01
C ARG A 45 -18.53 5.46 -13.77
N LEU A 46 -17.61 4.66 -13.27
CA LEU A 46 -17.19 3.41 -13.92
C LEU A 46 -18.15 2.26 -13.61
N PHE A 47 -18.70 2.21 -12.40
CA PHE A 47 -19.58 1.16 -11.94
C PHE A 47 -21.05 1.53 -12.11
N SER A 48 -21.91 0.59 -12.48
CA SER A 48 -23.37 0.75 -12.48
C SER A 48 -24.04 0.28 -11.17
N ILE A 49 -23.26 -0.11 -10.20
CA ILE A 49 -23.67 -0.53 -8.86
C ILE A 49 -23.06 0.40 -7.81
N PRO A 50 -23.62 0.48 -6.60
CA PRO A 50 -23.04 1.23 -5.50
C PRO A 50 -21.61 0.81 -5.21
N VAL A 51 -20.72 1.79 -5.08
CA VAL A 51 -19.30 1.57 -4.75
C VAL A 51 -18.96 2.32 -3.46
N SER A 52 -18.11 1.71 -2.65
CA SER A 52 -17.51 2.35 -1.48
C SER A 52 -16.01 2.13 -1.49
N THR A 53 -15.28 3.10 -0.97
CA THR A 53 -13.81 3.04 -0.86
C THR A 53 -13.40 3.04 0.60
N VAL A 54 -12.44 2.19 0.94
CA VAL A 54 -11.77 2.17 2.24
C VAL A 54 -10.37 2.75 2.05
N ALA A 55 -10.04 3.76 2.83
CA ALA A 55 -8.69 4.32 2.89
C ALA A 55 -7.83 3.50 3.87
N ALA A 56 -6.65 3.03 3.43
CA ALA A 56 -5.71 2.30 4.26
C ALA A 56 -4.82 3.23 5.10
N PHE A 57 -4.66 4.50 4.67
CA PHE A 57 -3.71 5.42 5.31
C PHE A 57 -3.92 5.61 6.82
N PRO A 58 -5.14 5.62 7.41
CA PRO A 58 -5.27 5.75 8.86
C PRO A 58 -4.68 4.56 9.62
N THR A 59 -4.74 3.37 9.02
CA THR A 59 -4.16 2.15 9.62
C THR A 59 -2.65 2.13 9.44
N ILE A 60 -2.16 2.57 8.28
CA ILE A 60 -0.73 2.77 7.99
C ILE A 60 -0.13 3.78 8.97
N THR A 61 -0.81 4.91 9.21
CA THR A 61 -0.36 5.94 10.16
C THR A 61 -0.15 5.36 11.56
N ARG A 62 -1.12 4.61 12.08
CA ARG A 62 -1.01 3.95 13.39
C ARG A 62 0.13 2.94 13.46
N TRP A 63 0.35 2.20 12.37
CA TRP A 63 1.45 1.26 12.29
C TRP A 63 2.81 1.98 12.32
N ILE A 64 2.96 3.07 11.55
CA ILE A 64 4.18 3.88 11.53
C ILE A 64 4.47 4.47 12.92
N ASP A 65 3.46 5.04 13.56
CA ASP A 65 3.57 5.62 14.91
C ASP A 65 4.09 4.61 15.94
N ALA A 66 3.63 3.36 15.84
CA ALA A 66 4.03 2.29 16.76
C ALA A 66 5.42 1.68 16.45
N HIS A 67 5.95 1.80 15.21
CA HIS A 67 7.09 1.00 14.79
C HIS A 67 8.27 1.80 14.22
N ALA A 68 8.09 3.06 13.87
CA ALA A 68 9.15 3.90 13.33
C ALA A 68 9.54 5.01 14.31
N ALA A 69 10.77 4.95 14.81
CA ALA A 69 11.29 6.05 15.61
C ALA A 69 11.60 7.27 14.71
N ARG A 70 11.08 8.47 15.08
CA ARG A 70 11.31 9.71 14.33
C ARG A 70 11.10 9.55 12.81
N PRO A 71 9.90 9.17 12.36
CA PRO A 71 9.68 8.90 10.95
C PRO A 71 9.85 10.14 10.08
N MET A 72 10.17 9.91 8.81
CA MET A 72 10.08 10.87 7.73
C MET A 72 9.35 10.18 6.58
N ILE A 73 8.20 10.69 6.19
CA ILE A 73 7.39 10.06 5.15
C ILE A 73 7.94 10.38 3.78
N VAL A 74 8.15 9.34 2.97
CA VAL A 74 8.71 9.43 1.64
C VAL A 74 7.69 8.98 0.61
N GLN A 75 7.36 9.87 -0.32
CA GLN A 75 6.50 9.62 -1.47
C GLN A 75 7.37 9.46 -2.71
N LEU A 76 7.15 8.39 -3.49
CA LEU A 76 8.00 8.06 -4.66
C LEU A 76 7.65 8.84 -5.93
N ASP A 77 6.48 9.47 -6.00
CA ASP A 77 6.02 10.17 -7.21
C ASP A 77 5.01 11.26 -6.84
N ALA A 78 5.27 12.50 -7.25
CA ALA A 78 4.42 13.66 -6.95
C ALA A 78 2.97 13.52 -7.46
N GLY A 79 2.73 12.70 -8.49
CA GLY A 79 1.39 12.49 -9.07
C GLY A 79 0.55 11.41 -8.39
N ARG A 80 1.04 10.79 -7.31
CA ARG A 80 0.41 9.64 -6.66
C ARG A 80 0.40 9.78 -5.15
N CYS A 81 -0.51 9.07 -4.50
CA CYS A 81 -0.52 8.95 -3.04
C CYS A 81 -0.64 10.28 -2.30
N LEU A 82 -1.62 11.10 -2.65
CA LEU A 82 -1.90 12.38 -1.95
C LEU A 82 -2.09 12.21 -0.44
N TRP A 83 -2.44 11.02 0.01
CA TRP A 83 -2.62 10.66 1.41
C TRP A 83 -1.29 10.53 2.20
N THR A 84 -0.12 10.45 1.55
CA THR A 84 1.19 10.46 2.26
C THR A 84 1.43 11.78 3.00
N ALA A 85 0.98 12.89 2.43
CA ALA A 85 1.02 14.19 3.12
C ALA A 85 0.11 14.20 4.36
N ALA A 86 -1.05 13.53 4.30
CA ALA A 86 -1.93 13.39 5.46
C ALA A 86 -1.30 12.54 6.57
N ILE A 87 -0.59 11.45 6.22
CA ILE A 87 0.17 10.66 7.19
C ILE A 87 1.22 11.53 7.89
N ALA A 88 2.01 12.27 7.11
CA ALA A 88 3.06 13.12 7.65
C ALA A 88 2.50 14.22 8.58
N SER A 89 1.36 14.81 8.21
CA SER A 89 0.65 15.79 9.03
C SER A 89 0.15 15.19 10.35
N LEU A 90 -0.43 13.98 10.31
CA LEU A 90 -0.93 13.30 11.50
C LEU A 90 0.19 12.88 12.46
N LEU A 91 1.37 12.54 11.93
CA LEU A 91 2.54 12.16 12.70
C LEU A 91 3.45 13.36 13.06
N GLU A 92 3.08 14.58 12.64
CA GLU A 92 3.87 15.79 12.83
C GLU A 92 5.33 15.62 12.40
N CYS A 93 5.54 14.95 11.25
CA CYS A 93 6.86 14.60 10.76
C CYS A 93 7.11 15.13 9.33
N PRO A 94 8.38 15.23 8.89
CA PRO A 94 8.70 15.68 7.55
C PRO A 94 8.08 14.78 6.46
N HIS A 95 7.67 15.42 5.36
CA HIS A 95 7.20 14.77 4.13
C HIS A 95 8.13 15.12 2.99
N VAL A 96 8.69 14.11 2.35
CA VAL A 96 9.59 14.23 1.20
C VAL A 96 8.94 13.57 -0.01
N VAL A 97 8.87 14.32 -1.11
CA VAL A 97 8.36 13.82 -2.39
C VAL A 97 9.54 13.65 -3.34
N LEU A 98 9.81 12.44 -3.75
CA LEU A 98 10.84 12.16 -4.74
C LEU A 98 10.32 12.51 -6.13
N GLN A 99 11.17 13.11 -6.96
CA GLN A 99 10.84 13.47 -8.33
C GLN A 99 11.50 12.51 -9.30
N ARG A 100 10.74 12.04 -10.28
CA ARG A 100 11.31 11.31 -11.43
C ARG A 100 11.85 12.30 -12.42
N VAL A 101 13.16 12.31 -12.59
CA VAL A 101 13.85 13.07 -13.62
C VAL A 101 14.18 12.12 -14.77
N ARG A 102 13.68 12.43 -15.96
CA ARG A 102 14.07 11.71 -17.17
C ARG A 102 15.29 12.40 -17.75
N ASN A 103 16.41 11.70 -17.80
CA ASN A 103 17.64 12.18 -18.39
C ASN A 103 17.55 12.20 -19.94
N ALA A 104 18.48 12.91 -20.60
CA ALA A 104 18.52 13.03 -22.04
C ALA A 104 18.77 11.68 -22.77
N ASP A 105 19.38 10.72 -22.09
CA ASP A 105 19.61 9.35 -22.58
C ASP A 105 18.39 8.42 -22.42
N GLY A 106 17.27 8.95 -21.89
CA GLY A 106 16.05 8.19 -21.63
C GLY A 106 16.03 7.43 -20.30
N SER A 107 17.12 7.44 -19.53
CA SER A 107 17.14 6.89 -18.16
C SER A 107 16.24 7.72 -17.24
N VAL A 108 15.70 7.06 -16.21
CA VAL A 108 14.86 7.71 -15.19
C VAL A 108 15.57 7.60 -13.85
N GLU A 109 15.96 8.75 -13.32
CA GLU A 109 16.51 8.85 -11.98
C GLU A 109 15.49 9.42 -11.01
N LEU A 110 15.60 9.01 -9.74
CA LEU A 110 14.87 9.65 -8.65
C LEU A 110 15.73 10.79 -8.10
N SER A 111 15.28 12.02 -8.34
CA SER A 111 15.83 13.19 -7.67
C SER A 111 15.25 13.26 -6.26
N VAL A 112 16.14 13.35 -5.28
CA VAL A 112 15.75 13.66 -3.91
C VAL A 112 15.90 15.18 -3.78
N PRO A 113 14.83 15.92 -3.46
CA PRO A 113 14.95 17.33 -3.12
C PRO A 113 15.86 17.48 -1.89
N ASP A 114 16.26 18.70 -1.57
CA ASP A 114 17.06 18.97 -0.38
C ASP A 114 16.45 18.26 0.83
N LEU A 115 17.17 17.25 1.32
CA LEU A 115 16.70 16.46 2.45
C LEU A 115 16.77 17.34 3.71
N PRO A 116 15.80 17.26 4.63
CA PRO A 116 15.87 17.98 5.87
C PRO A 116 17.14 17.59 6.63
N GLU A 117 17.78 18.56 7.25
CA GLU A 117 18.91 18.27 8.13
C GLU A 117 18.50 17.29 9.23
N GLY A 118 19.33 16.30 9.47
CA GLY A 118 19.08 15.29 10.50
C GLY A 118 18.98 13.88 9.93
N THR A 119 20.13 13.22 9.86
CA THR A 119 20.27 11.83 9.40
C THR A 119 19.74 10.80 10.39
N ASP A 120 19.18 11.22 11.52
CA ASP A 120 18.64 10.34 12.57
C ASP A 120 17.16 9.96 12.38
N ARG A 121 16.51 10.51 11.34
CA ARG A 121 15.13 10.15 11.01
C ARG A 121 15.06 8.90 10.18
N THR A 122 14.11 8.04 10.50
CA THR A 122 13.83 6.81 9.72
C THR A 122 12.99 7.16 8.48
N PRO A 123 13.53 7.02 7.25
CA PRO A 123 12.71 7.19 6.06
C PRO A 123 11.67 6.08 5.96
N VAL A 124 10.40 6.44 5.78
CA VAL A 124 9.30 5.51 5.57
C VAL A 124 8.77 5.73 4.17
N ILE A 125 9.15 4.87 3.26
CA ILE A 125 8.75 4.88 1.86
C ILE A 125 7.38 4.24 1.76
N VAL A 126 6.35 5.01 1.36
CA VAL A 126 4.99 4.52 1.27
C VAL A 126 4.51 4.59 -0.18
N ASP A 127 3.96 3.49 -0.68
CA ASP A 127 3.47 3.36 -2.06
C ASP A 127 2.12 2.63 -2.08
N ASP A 128 1.36 2.81 -3.15
CA ASP A 128 0.09 2.11 -3.39
C ASP A 128 0.30 0.59 -3.58
N ALA A 129 1.34 0.22 -4.32
CA ALA A 129 1.67 -1.18 -4.56
C ALA A 129 3.17 -1.39 -4.71
N ILE A 130 3.68 -2.46 -4.14
CA ILE A 130 5.03 -2.93 -4.41
C ILE A 130 4.94 -4.11 -5.38
N CYS A 131 5.45 -3.90 -6.62
CA CYS A 131 5.53 -4.94 -7.64
C CYS A 131 6.99 -5.39 -7.82
N SER A 132 7.68 -4.85 -8.80
CA SER A 132 9.11 -5.14 -9.00
C SER A 132 10.04 -4.47 -7.97
N GLY A 133 9.56 -3.54 -7.18
CA GLY A 133 10.34 -2.80 -6.20
C GLY A 133 11.37 -1.82 -6.78
N ARG A 134 11.40 -1.57 -8.08
CA ARG A 134 12.42 -0.71 -8.72
C ARG A 134 12.45 0.71 -8.17
N SER A 135 11.29 1.31 -7.94
CA SER A 135 11.21 2.66 -7.37
C SER A 135 11.70 2.70 -5.94
N GLN A 136 11.35 1.67 -5.15
CA GLN A 136 11.82 1.51 -3.78
C GLN A 136 13.33 1.28 -3.73
N LEU A 137 13.87 0.43 -4.61
CA LEU A 137 15.32 0.17 -4.71
C LEU A 137 16.11 1.46 -4.97
N ALA A 138 15.67 2.26 -5.94
CA ALA A 138 16.30 3.55 -6.23
C ALA A 138 16.24 4.52 -5.03
N ALA A 139 15.13 4.54 -4.31
CA ALA A 139 15.00 5.35 -3.09
C ALA A 139 15.91 4.85 -1.95
N LEU A 140 15.97 3.53 -1.72
CA LEU A 140 16.87 2.92 -0.73
C LEU A 140 18.33 3.31 -0.96
N GLU A 141 18.78 3.23 -2.22
CA GLU A 141 20.14 3.61 -2.59
C GLU A 141 20.43 5.09 -2.32
N ARG A 142 19.48 5.96 -2.64
CA ARG A 142 19.61 7.41 -2.40
C ARG A 142 19.69 7.75 -0.92
N PHE A 143 18.81 7.17 -0.07
CA PHE A 143 18.85 7.41 1.37
C PHE A 143 20.11 6.85 2.00
N ARG A 144 20.55 5.67 1.57
CA ARG A 144 21.83 5.09 2.02
C ARG A 144 23.01 6.00 1.67
N SER A 145 23.07 6.49 0.42
CA SER A 145 24.14 7.39 -0.04
C SER A 145 24.14 8.75 0.68
N ALA A 146 22.97 9.20 1.13
CA ALA A 146 22.81 10.41 1.91
C ALA A 146 23.04 10.21 3.43
N GLY A 147 23.41 9.00 3.87
CA GLY A 147 23.74 8.69 5.26
C GLY A 147 22.53 8.55 6.19
N PHE A 148 21.34 8.33 5.67
CA PHE A 148 20.15 8.09 6.48
C PHE A 148 20.13 6.66 7.07
N PRO A 149 19.41 6.44 8.19
CA PRO A 149 19.08 5.09 8.66
C PRO A 149 18.38 4.27 7.58
N ALA A 150 18.45 2.94 7.70
CA ALA A 150 17.84 2.01 6.78
C ALA A 150 16.32 2.27 6.65
N PRO A 151 15.79 2.53 5.45
CA PRO A 151 14.38 2.86 5.26
C PRO A 151 13.44 1.68 5.52
N ILE A 152 12.20 2.00 5.90
CA ILE A 152 11.07 1.08 5.91
C ILE A 152 10.30 1.24 4.59
N CYS A 153 9.96 0.13 3.93
CA CYS A 153 9.13 0.12 2.72
C CYS A 153 7.73 -0.38 3.07
N ILE A 154 6.71 0.44 2.82
CA ILE A 154 5.30 0.09 3.03
C ILE A 154 4.56 0.11 1.70
N GLY A 155 3.84 -0.98 1.39
CA GLY A 155 2.93 -1.06 0.26
C GLY A 155 1.50 -1.35 0.72
N ILE A 156 0.49 -0.69 0.14
CA ILE A 156 -0.89 -1.08 0.41
C ILE A 156 -1.16 -2.45 -0.19
N HIS A 157 -0.77 -2.66 -1.45
CA HIS A 157 -0.97 -3.92 -2.14
C HIS A 157 0.35 -4.66 -2.37
N ALA A 158 0.45 -5.86 -1.81
CA ALA A 158 1.61 -6.73 -1.95
C ALA A 158 1.57 -7.49 -3.29
N LEU A 159 1.94 -6.81 -4.39
CA LEU A 159 1.97 -7.37 -5.74
C LEU A 159 3.40 -7.79 -6.15
N PHE A 160 4.19 -8.23 -5.20
CA PHE A 160 5.60 -8.55 -5.41
C PHE A 160 5.80 -9.55 -6.56
N ASP A 161 6.77 -9.26 -7.43
CA ASP A 161 7.38 -10.32 -8.23
C ASP A 161 8.24 -11.25 -7.35
N ALA A 162 8.61 -12.42 -7.90
CA ALA A 162 9.24 -13.49 -7.12
C ALA A 162 10.47 -13.05 -6.28
N ASP A 163 11.23 -12.05 -6.74
CA ASP A 163 12.49 -11.66 -6.14
C ASP A 163 12.47 -10.26 -5.51
N ALA A 164 11.36 -9.51 -5.64
CA ALA A 164 11.32 -8.11 -5.22
C ALA A 164 11.62 -7.93 -3.74
N ALA A 165 11.03 -8.76 -2.88
CA ALA A 165 11.28 -8.70 -1.44
C ALA A 165 12.75 -8.97 -1.11
N SER A 166 13.35 -9.99 -1.73
CA SER A 166 14.77 -10.32 -1.54
C SER A 166 15.70 -9.19 -2.01
N ARG A 167 15.38 -8.58 -3.16
CA ARG A 167 16.15 -7.43 -3.68
C ARG A 167 16.07 -6.23 -2.75
N LEU A 168 14.88 -5.92 -2.23
CA LEU A 168 14.70 -4.80 -1.30
C LEU A 168 15.44 -5.02 0.02
N HIS A 169 15.41 -6.23 0.58
CA HIS A 169 16.20 -6.58 1.77
C HIS A 169 17.71 -6.49 1.47
N GLY A 170 18.15 -7.04 0.33
CA GLY A 170 19.56 -6.95 -0.08
C GLY A 170 20.05 -5.52 -0.32
N ALA A 171 19.16 -4.60 -0.72
CA ALA A 171 19.44 -3.17 -0.87
C ALA A 171 19.44 -2.40 0.46
N GLY A 172 19.14 -3.07 1.59
CA GLY A 172 19.20 -2.48 2.92
C GLY A 172 17.88 -1.91 3.43
N ALA A 173 16.73 -2.38 2.95
CA ALA A 173 15.47 -2.06 3.60
C ALA A 173 15.46 -2.63 5.02
N GLN A 174 15.17 -1.79 6.03
CA GLN A 174 15.03 -2.19 7.42
C GLN A 174 13.86 -3.17 7.60
N ARG A 175 12.72 -2.84 7.00
CA ARG A 175 11.50 -3.65 6.98
C ARG A 175 10.77 -3.46 5.66
N ILE A 176 10.10 -4.51 5.24
CA ILE A 176 9.16 -4.50 4.11
C ILE A 176 7.82 -4.92 4.66
N VAL A 177 6.83 -4.05 4.57
CA VAL A 177 5.53 -4.21 5.20
C VAL A 177 4.43 -3.93 4.19
N SER A 178 3.33 -4.64 4.29
CA SER A 178 2.15 -4.37 3.47
C SER A 178 0.85 -4.52 4.26
N CYS A 179 -0.22 -3.93 3.71
CA CYS A 179 -1.55 -4.22 4.17
C CYS A 179 -1.97 -5.63 3.72
N ASN A 180 -2.85 -6.25 4.50
CA ASN A 180 -3.37 -7.59 4.21
C ASN A 180 -4.50 -7.59 3.14
N THR A 181 -4.39 -6.73 2.13
CA THR A 181 -5.29 -6.69 0.96
C THR A 181 -5.09 -7.88 0.02
N LEU A 182 -3.90 -8.46 0.03
CA LEU A 182 -3.52 -9.69 -0.68
C LEU A 182 -2.66 -10.54 0.26
N PRO A 183 -2.81 -11.87 0.27
CA PRO A 183 -1.97 -12.75 1.10
C PRO A 183 -0.50 -12.65 0.71
N HIS A 184 0.36 -12.21 1.64
CA HIS A 184 1.81 -12.13 1.43
C HIS A 184 2.56 -12.15 2.78
N PRO A 185 3.79 -12.71 2.86
CA PRO A 185 4.57 -12.74 4.11
C PRO A 185 4.87 -11.35 4.71
N SER A 186 4.81 -10.27 3.92
CA SER A 186 5.01 -8.90 4.40
C SER A 186 3.77 -8.29 5.07
N ASN A 187 2.62 -8.99 5.12
CA ASN A 187 1.41 -8.45 5.74
C ASN A 187 1.60 -8.26 7.25
N ASP A 188 1.59 -7.00 7.68
CA ASP A 188 1.72 -6.59 9.08
C ASP A 188 0.78 -5.42 9.42
N ILE A 189 0.02 -4.95 8.44
CA ILE A 189 -0.98 -3.89 8.58
C ILE A 189 -2.36 -4.46 8.28
N ASP A 190 -3.22 -4.53 9.31
CA ASP A 190 -4.56 -5.12 9.19
C ASP A 190 -5.62 -4.07 8.82
N VAL A 191 -6.15 -4.18 7.60
CA VAL A 191 -7.25 -3.34 7.09
C VAL A 191 -8.63 -3.97 7.26
N HIS A 192 -8.74 -5.21 7.75
CA HIS A 192 -10.01 -5.90 7.91
C HIS A 192 -11.02 -5.14 8.79
N PRO A 193 -10.64 -4.52 9.93
CA PRO A 193 -11.61 -3.76 10.73
C PRO A 193 -12.27 -2.62 9.93
N SER A 194 -11.50 -1.93 9.08
CA SER A 194 -12.01 -0.87 8.21
C SER A 194 -12.93 -1.43 7.12
N LEU A 195 -12.57 -2.58 6.53
CA LEU A 195 -13.41 -3.29 5.56
C LEU A 195 -14.74 -3.72 6.17
N VAL A 196 -14.73 -4.29 7.38
CA VAL A 196 -15.95 -4.70 8.10
C VAL A 196 -16.86 -3.50 8.36
N ALA A 197 -16.31 -2.37 8.83
CA ALA A 197 -17.08 -1.15 9.08
C ALA A 197 -17.72 -0.61 7.78
N ALA A 198 -16.94 -0.54 6.69
CA ALA A 198 -17.42 -0.08 5.40
C ALA A 198 -18.47 -1.01 4.80
N THR A 199 -18.29 -2.33 4.94
CA THR A 199 -19.27 -3.34 4.50
C THR A 199 -20.60 -3.18 5.23
N ARG A 200 -20.58 -3.01 6.54
CA ARG A 200 -21.81 -2.78 7.33
C ARG A 200 -22.54 -1.51 6.86
N SER A 201 -21.81 -0.42 6.67
CA SER A 201 -22.37 0.84 6.17
C SER A 201 -22.94 0.69 4.76
N LEU A 202 -22.30 -0.08 3.89
CA LEU A 202 -22.77 -0.35 2.53
C LEU A 202 -24.06 -1.19 2.57
N LEU A 203 -24.09 -2.26 3.35
CA LEU A 203 -25.27 -3.11 3.53
C LEU A 203 -26.47 -2.35 4.10
N GLN A 204 -26.26 -1.46 5.08
CA GLN A 204 -27.32 -0.61 5.61
C GLN A 204 -27.91 0.35 4.57
N ARG A 205 -27.07 0.87 3.64
CA ARG A 205 -27.56 1.72 2.54
C ARG A 205 -28.36 0.93 1.49
N LEU A 206 -27.94 -0.30 1.20
CA LEU A 206 -28.63 -1.17 0.24
C LEU A 206 -29.92 -1.77 0.82
N HIS A 207 -29.89 -2.10 2.08
CA HIS A 207 -30.96 -2.74 2.80
C HIS A 207 -31.24 -2.00 4.10
N PRO A 208 -32.09 -0.96 4.13
CA PRO A 208 -32.34 -0.14 5.33
C PRO A 208 -32.88 -0.93 6.52
N ARG A 209 -33.39 -2.16 6.30
CA ARG A 209 -33.84 -3.08 7.35
C ARG A 209 -32.78 -4.11 7.75
N TYR A 210 -31.56 -3.98 7.25
CA TYR A 210 -30.47 -4.88 7.61
C TYR A 210 -30.01 -4.60 9.04
N GLU A 211 -30.27 -5.54 9.93
CA GLU A 211 -29.71 -5.56 11.28
C GLU A 211 -28.48 -6.50 11.26
N PRO A 212 -27.27 -5.97 11.47
CA PRO A 212 -26.10 -6.82 11.54
C PRO A 212 -26.22 -7.74 12.77
N HIS A 213 -26.27 -9.04 12.55
CA HIS A 213 -26.16 -9.98 13.65
C HIS A 213 -24.83 -9.77 14.36
N THR A 214 -24.87 -9.41 15.63
CA THR A 214 -23.70 -9.41 16.51
C THR A 214 -23.36 -10.87 16.81
N SER A 215 -22.67 -11.53 15.89
CA SER A 215 -22.06 -12.82 16.20
C SER A 215 -20.94 -12.57 17.22
N PRO A 216 -20.85 -13.34 18.31
CA PRO A 216 -19.72 -13.22 19.23
C PRO A 216 -18.42 -13.40 18.43
N ALA A 217 -17.43 -12.61 18.77
CA ALA A 217 -16.13 -12.60 18.08
C ALA A 217 -15.63 -14.02 17.82
N VAL A 218 -15.55 -14.41 16.57
CA VAL A 218 -14.85 -15.63 16.20
C VAL A 218 -13.40 -15.40 16.57
N ALA A 219 -12.93 -16.14 17.57
CA ALA A 219 -11.52 -16.13 17.96
C ALA A 219 -10.70 -16.48 16.72
N THR A 220 -9.82 -15.59 16.34
CA THR A 220 -8.90 -15.81 15.22
C THR A 220 -8.08 -17.05 15.54
N PRO A 221 -8.12 -18.12 14.75
CA PRO A 221 -7.26 -19.26 14.98
C PRO A 221 -5.80 -18.77 14.85
N ALA A 222 -5.02 -18.92 15.93
CA ALA A 222 -3.61 -18.72 15.88
C ALA A 222 -3.02 -19.75 14.90
N PHE A 223 -2.55 -19.29 13.75
CA PHE A 223 -1.73 -20.13 12.87
C PHE A 223 -0.40 -20.39 13.57
N GLY A 224 -0.34 -21.51 14.28
CA GLY A 224 0.87 -22.01 14.89
C GLY A 224 1.88 -22.40 13.81
N VAL A 225 2.93 -21.59 13.67
CA VAL A 225 4.13 -22.02 12.97
C VAL A 225 4.82 -23.05 13.88
N THR A 226 4.65 -24.33 13.59
CA THR A 226 5.44 -25.39 14.22
C THR A 226 6.88 -25.28 13.67
N ALA A 227 7.77 -24.73 14.48
CA ALA A 227 9.20 -24.84 14.26
C ALA A 227 9.59 -26.32 14.33
N GLY A 228 9.92 -26.90 13.19
CA GLY A 228 10.49 -28.24 13.12
C GLY A 228 11.86 -28.25 13.78
N ALA A 229 11.96 -28.84 14.95
CA ALA A 229 13.24 -29.19 15.58
C ALA A 229 13.91 -30.27 14.74
N SER A 230 14.99 -29.92 14.03
CA SER A 230 15.89 -30.93 13.45
C SER A 230 16.81 -31.47 14.53
N ASP A 231 16.48 -32.65 15.00
CA ASP A 231 17.37 -33.47 15.80
C ASP A 231 18.51 -33.99 14.88
N ARG A 232 19.76 -33.63 15.14
CA ARG A 232 20.93 -34.21 14.54
C ARG A 232 21.70 -34.93 15.65
N ARG A 233 21.70 -36.24 15.55
CA ARG A 233 22.75 -37.08 16.10
C ARG A 233 23.91 -37.16 15.11
#